data_0244a2ca3b647cc46d6e0c5320ea1d0f
#
_entry.id   0244a2ca3b647cc46d6e0c5320ea1d0f
#
_cell.length_a   1.000
_cell.length_b   1.000
_cell.length_c   1.000
_cell.angle_alpha   90.00
_cell.angle_beta   90.00
_cell.angle_gamma   90.00
#
_symmetry.space_group_name_H-M   'P 1'
#
loop_
_entity.id
_entity.type
_entity.pdbx_description
1 polymer ?
#
loop_
_entity_poly.entity_id
_entity_poly.type
_entity_poly.pdbx_seq_one_letter_code
_entity_poly.pdbx_strand_id
1 'polypeptide(L)'
;QEERILSERCAAALPTFDTRPCREATLDDIDVEIIVKEYMPRAIDPDVLSQDKRPLKEQLASLHLYNMQWDCPTFAALIMFGKNPQYYMPGAYIQYVKFDGFDNGSTIVNERKFDGCLYKMLPRLDTFISDAIVTKRPVSISALQEKDIYNYPEKALRELMMNAVMHRDYQSTTPTRLYQYKDRIEIMNPGGLYGNARPDNFPNVNDYRNNCLAGILKSFNYVNMFNHGIRDVQTLLETNGNSLAEFDVNLITVFLAKVRDAETLEANNIRQQLFDNSYSTTCNLTCNLTCNLTCNLTCKMSYKI
;
A
#
# COMPACT_ATOMS: atom_id res chain seq x y z
N GLN A 1 13.60 20.11 -19.24
CA GLN A 1 12.31 19.45 -19.60
C GLN A 1 12.48 18.55 -20.81
N GLU A 2 13.20 18.97 -21.87
CA GLU A 2 13.49 18.16 -23.07
C GLU A 2 14.37 16.93 -22.76
N GLU A 3 15.42 17.07 -21.97
CA GLU A 3 16.28 15.97 -21.54
C GLU A 3 15.50 14.90 -20.77
N ARG A 4 14.54 15.33 -19.95
CA ARG A 4 13.66 14.42 -19.22
C ARG A 4 12.72 13.68 -20.18
N ILE A 5 12.15 14.35 -21.16
CA ILE A 5 11.28 13.74 -22.19
C ILE A 5 12.07 12.75 -23.04
N LEU A 6 13.31 13.08 -23.41
CA LEU A 6 14.20 12.17 -24.14
C LEU A 6 14.59 10.95 -23.29
N SER A 7 14.92 11.15 -22.03
CA SER A 7 15.20 10.07 -21.07
C SER A 7 14.01 9.15 -20.88
N GLU A 8 12.79 9.70 -20.75
CA GLU A 8 11.56 8.94 -20.60
C GLU A 8 11.19 8.16 -21.88
N ARG A 9 11.40 8.74 -23.07
CA ARG A 9 11.19 8.04 -24.36
C ARG A 9 12.21 6.92 -24.57
N CYS A 10 13.46 7.13 -24.20
CA CYS A 10 14.48 6.08 -24.21
C CYS A 10 14.16 4.99 -23.19
N ALA A 11 13.67 5.35 -22.01
CA ALA A 11 13.27 4.38 -20.98
C ALA A 11 12.05 3.55 -21.38
N ALA A 12 11.06 4.15 -22.08
CA ALA A 12 9.89 3.45 -22.59
C ALA A 12 10.21 2.45 -23.71
N ALA A 13 11.32 2.65 -24.43
CA ALA A 13 11.80 1.73 -25.46
C ALA A 13 12.63 0.56 -24.90
N LEU A 14 13.04 0.63 -23.63
CA LEU A 14 13.83 -0.43 -22.99
C LEU A 14 12.90 -1.43 -22.28
N PRO A 15 13.30 -2.74 -22.24
CA PRO A 15 12.60 -3.72 -21.42
C PRO A 15 12.52 -3.25 -19.95
N THR A 16 11.36 -3.43 -19.31
CA THR A 16 11.19 -3.17 -17.89
C THR A 16 12.21 -3.97 -17.08
N PHE A 17 12.58 -3.48 -15.88
CA PHE A 17 13.63 -4.13 -15.08
C PHE A 17 13.35 -5.61 -14.87
N ASP A 18 12.12 -5.96 -14.56
CA ASP A 18 11.68 -7.33 -14.26
C ASP A 18 11.84 -8.30 -15.45
N THR A 19 11.78 -7.82 -16.71
CA THR A 19 11.99 -8.65 -17.90
C THR A 19 13.45 -8.77 -18.32
N ARG A 20 14.37 -8.04 -17.69
CA ARG A 20 15.81 -8.13 -17.99
C ARG A 20 16.41 -9.45 -17.53
N PRO A 21 17.40 -9.99 -18.28
CA PRO A 21 18.12 -11.20 -17.86
C PRO A 21 19.01 -10.92 -16.64
N CYS A 22 18.96 -11.80 -15.64
CA CYS A 22 19.92 -11.84 -14.55
C CYS A 22 21.05 -12.80 -14.90
N ARG A 23 22.14 -12.27 -15.48
CA ARG A 23 23.24 -13.09 -16.03
C ARG A 23 24.02 -13.88 -14.98
N GLU A 24 23.90 -13.50 -13.72
CA GLU A 24 24.57 -14.17 -12.58
C GLU A 24 23.75 -15.36 -12.09
N ALA A 25 22.47 -15.46 -12.50
CA ALA A 25 21.55 -16.51 -12.09
C ALA A 25 21.48 -17.64 -13.11
N THR A 26 21.16 -18.82 -12.62
CA THR A 26 20.95 -20.05 -13.38
C THR A 26 19.53 -20.58 -13.20
N LEU A 27 19.15 -21.61 -13.92
CA LEU A 27 17.86 -22.29 -13.74
C LEU A 27 17.71 -22.88 -12.32
N ASP A 28 18.83 -23.22 -11.67
CA ASP A 28 18.84 -23.76 -10.30
C ASP A 28 18.49 -22.71 -9.24
N ASP A 29 18.55 -21.44 -9.57
CA ASP A 29 18.21 -20.34 -8.65
C ASP A 29 16.71 -20.05 -8.57
N ILE A 30 15.91 -20.64 -9.46
CA ILE A 30 14.46 -20.53 -9.44
C ILE A 30 13.80 -21.86 -9.06
N ASP A 31 12.60 -21.79 -8.52
CA ASP A 31 11.80 -22.96 -8.15
C ASP A 31 10.95 -23.38 -9.34
N VAL A 32 11.56 -24.17 -10.22
CA VAL A 32 10.92 -24.66 -11.46
C VAL A 32 9.66 -25.48 -11.16
N GLU A 33 9.67 -26.22 -10.07
CA GLU A 33 8.52 -27.05 -9.68
C GLU A 33 7.27 -26.20 -9.42
N ILE A 34 7.40 -25.07 -8.71
CA ILE A 34 6.32 -24.11 -8.49
C ILE A 34 5.85 -23.51 -9.82
N ILE A 35 6.79 -23.16 -10.70
CA ILE A 35 6.43 -22.59 -12.00
C ILE A 35 5.58 -23.58 -12.81
N VAL A 36 6.04 -24.81 -12.93
CA VAL A 36 5.38 -25.84 -13.74
C VAL A 36 4.04 -26.28 -13.15
N LYS A 37 3.98 -26.47 -11.82
CA LYS A 37 2.78 -27.02 -11.16
C LYS A 37 1.73 -25.96 -10.80
N GLU A 38 2.19 -24.73 -10.51
CA GLU A 38 1.30 -23.71 -9.97
C GLU A 38 1.06 -22.52 -10.94
N TYR A 39 2.11 -22.05 -11.59
CA TYR A 39 1.99 -20.86 -12.45
C TYR A 39 1.54 -21.19 -13.86
N MET A 40 2.20 -22.12 -14.54
CA MET A 40 1.88 -22.45 -15.95
C MET A 40 0.42 -22.83 -16.16
N PRO A 41 -0.21 -23.66 -15.29
CA PRO A 41 -1.64 -24.00 -15.43
C PRO A 41 -2.60 -22.82 -15.23
N ARG A 42 -2.14 -21.74 -14.60
CA ARG A 42 -2.95 -20.51 -14.42
C ARG A 42 -2.71 -19.48 -15.52
N ALA A 43 -1.53 -19.52 -16.13
CA ALA A 43 -1.07 -18.54 -17.11
C ALA A 43 -1.34 -18.96 -18.56
N ILE A 44 -1.45 -20.26 -18.82
CA ILE A 44 -1.57 -20.85 -20.16
C ILE A 44 -2.86 -21.65 -20.24
N ASP A 45 -3.56 -21.54 -21.38
CA ASP A 45 -4.73 -22.37 -21.65
C ASP A 45 -4.38 -23.87 -21.54
N PRO A 46 -5.20 -24.70 -20.89
CA PRO A 46 -4.94 -26.12 -20.68
C PRO A 46 -4.68 -26.91 -21.96
N ASP A 47 -5.38 -26.59 -23.07
CA ASP A 47 -5.20 -27.28 -24.34
C ASP A 47 -3.85 -26.92 -24.97
N VAL A 48 -3.45 -25.65 -24.88
CA VAL A 48 -2.15 -25.19 -25.34
C VAL A 48 -1.03 -25.81 -24.50
N LEU A 49 -1.17 -25.80 -23.17
CA LEU A 49 -0.17 -26.35 -22.25
C LEU A 49 0.03 -27.87 -22.49
N SER A 50 -1.05 -28.62 -22.72
CA SER A 50 -0.98 -30.08 -22.95
C SER A 50 -0.30 -30.45 -24.27
N GLN A 51 -0.35 -29.57 -25.27
CA GLN A 51 0.23 -29.77 -26.61
C GLN A 51 1.65 -29.21 -26.74
N ASP A 52 2.10 -28.40 -25.78
CA ASP A 52 3.40 -27.75 -25.80
C ASP A 52 4.53 -28.77 -25.50
N LYS A 53 5.24 -29.19 -26.53
CA LYS A 53 6.37 -30.11 -26.42
C LYS A 53 7.73 -29.43 -26.48
N ARG A 54 7.77 -28.08 -26.42
CA ARG A 54 9.01 -27.33 -26.41
C ARG A 54 9.84 -27.64 -25.17
N PRO A 55 11.17 -27.52 -25.25
CA PRO A 55 12.02 -27.58 -24.06
C PRO A 55 11.54 -26.56 -22.98
N LEU A 56 11.71 -26.91 -21.72
CA LEU A 56 11.27 -26.08 -20.59
C LEU A 56 11.78 -24.64 -20.69
N LYS A 57 13.05 -24.42 -21.06
CA LYS A 57 13.62 -23.07 -21.21
C LYS A 57 12.85 -22.22 -22.23
N GLU A 58 12.41 -22.80 -23.33
CA GLU A 58 11.61 -22.12 -24.34
C GLU A 58 10.19 -21.79 -23.82
N GLN A 59 9.59 -22.69 -23.05
CA GLN A 59 8.31 -22.45 -22.40
C GLN A 59 8.43 -21.28 -21.39
N LEU A 60 9.47 -21.29 -20.56
CA LEU A 60 9.75 -20.20 -19.62
C LEU A 60 10.06 -18.88 -20.34
N ALA A 61 10.75 -18.92 -21.48
CA ALA A 61 11.04 -17.74 -22.28
C ALA A 61 9.75 -17.11 -22.85
N SER A 62 8.78 -17.90 -23.28
CA SER A 62 7.49 -17.39 -23.76
C SER A 62 6.64 -16.74 -22.64
N LEU A 63 6.94 -17.04 -21.39
CA LEU A 63 6.35 -16.41 -20.21
C LEU A 63 7.20 -15.24 -19.65
N HIS A 64 8.23 -14.82 -20.37
CA HIS A 64 9.20 -13.81 -19.93
C HIS A 64 9.95 -14.16 -18.63
N LEU A 65 10.03 -15.43 -18.27
CA LEU A 65 10.74 -15.90 -17.08
C LEU A 65 12.19 -16.32 -17.38
N TYR A 66 12.55 -16.52 -18.65
CA TYR A 66 13.87 -16.95 -19.09
C TYR A 66 14.33 -16.19 -20.33
N ASN A 67 15.60 -15.91 -20.41
CA ASN A 67 16.21 -15.28 -21.58
C ASN A 67 17.10 -16.28 -22.33
N MET A 68 16.68 -16.67 -23.53
CA MET A 68 17.38 -17.67 -24.34
C MET A 68 18.73 -17.18 -24.87
N GLN A 69 18.90 -15.87 -25.09
CA GLN A 69 20.15 -15.30 -25.59
C GLN A 69 21.28 -15.39 -24.57
N TRP A 70 20.92 -15.16 -23.28
CA TRP A 70 21.88 -15.17 -22.18
C TRP A 70 21.84 -16.45 -21.35
N ASP A 71 20.98 -17.39 -21.72
CA ASP A 71 20.76 -18.67 -21.03
C ASP A 71 20.60 -18.55 -19.52
N CYS A 72 19.76 -17.60 -19.07
CA CYS A 72 19.56 -17.30 -17.65
C CYS A 72 18.13 -16.84 -17.36
N PRO A 73 17.66 -16.94 -16.10
CA PRO A 73 16.38 -16.40 -15.64
C PRO A 73 16.30 -14.88 -15.79
N THR A 74 15.08 -14.35 -15.90
CA THR A 74 14.80 -12.93 -15.77
C THR A 74 14.66 -12.52 -14.30
N PHE A 75 14.73 -11.21 -14.02
CA PHE A 75 14.46 -10.71 -12.66
C PHE A 75 13.03 -11.03 -12.22
N ALA A 76 12.02 -11.04 -13.11
CA ALA A 76 10.65 -11.46 -12.77
C ALA A 76 10.61 -12.89 -12.24
N ALA A 77 11.33 -13.83 -12.86
CA ALA A 77 11.42 -15.20 -12.38
C ALA A 77 12.04 -15.28 -10.97
N LEU A 78 13.11 -14.53 -10.74
CA LEU A 78 13.77 -14.49 -9.43
C LEU A 78 12.90 -13.82 -8.38
N ILE A 79 12.25 -12.70 -8.67
CA ILE A 79 11.36 -12.01 -7.74
C ILE A 79 10.21 -12.91 -7.33
N MET A 80 9.58 -13.58 -8.28
CA MET A 80 8.37 -14.37 -8.01
C MET A 80 8.66 -15.79 -7.51
N PHE A 81 9.69 -16.45 -8.05
CA PHE A 81 9.95 -17.88 -7.84
C PHE A 81 11.40 -18.20 -7.42
N GLY A 82 12.23 -17.19 -7.15
CA GLY A 82 13.62 -17.39 -6.78
C GLY A 82 13.79 -18.12 -5.45
N LYS A 83 14.78 -18.98 -5.33
CA LYS A 83 15.12 -19.64 -4.06
C LYS A 83 15.73 -18.65 -3.06
N ASN A 84 16.54 -17.70 -3.54
CA ASN A 84 17.13 -16.62 -2.75
C ASN A 84 17.18 -15.30 -3.55
N PRO A 85 16.05 -14.64 -3.79
CA PRO A 85 16.00 -13.42 -4.61
C PRO A 85 16.80 -12.26 -4.00
N GLN A 86 16.96 -12.20 -2.67
CA GLN A 86 17.72 -11.14 -1.98
C GLN A 86 19.22 -11.19 -2.25
N TYR A 87 19.76 -12.31 -2.73
CA TYR A 87 21.14 -12.37 -3.21
C TYR A 87 21.36 -11.47 -4.43
N TYR A 88 20.39 -11.45 -5.35
CA TYR A 88 20.44 -10.63 -6.57
C TYR A 88 19.86 -9.23 -6.37
N MET A 89 18.92 -9.08 -5.46
CA MET A 89 18.19 -7.85 -5.15
C MET A 89 18.10 -7.67 -3.63
N PRO A 90 19.15 -7.16 -2.98
CA PRO A 90 19.23 -7.11 -1.51
C PRO A 90 18.08 -6.39 -0.82
N GLY A 91 17.46 -5.39 -1.49
CA GLY A 91 16.32 -4.64 -0.97
C GLY A 91 14.94 -5.29 -1.24
N ALA A 92 14.88 -6.43 -1.96
CA ALA A 92 13.62 -7.07 -2.35
C ALA A 92 12.94 -7.80 -1.18
N TYR A 93 12.60 -7.06 -0.11
CA TYR A 93 11.85 -7.55 1.05
C TYR A 93 10.94 -6.45 1.60
N ILE A 94 10.02 -6.83 2.50
CA ILE A 94 9.15 -5.90 3.22
C ILE A 94 9.56 -5.89 4.69
N GLN A 95 9.80 -4.71 5.24
CA GLN A 95 10.09 -4.48 6.65
C GLN A 95 8.86 -3.89 7.33
N TYR A 96 8.29 -4.63 8.26
CA TYR A 96 7.26 -4.12 9.15
C TYR A 96 7.88 -3.65 10.47
N VAL A 97 7.44 -2.48 10.95
CA VAL A 97 7.82 -1.96 12.27
C VAL A 97 6.59 -1.33 12.93
N LYS A 98 6.33 -1.72 14.18
CA LYS A 98 5.29 -1.11 15.03
C LYS A 98 5.93 -0.25 16.10
N PHE A 99 5.51 1.01 16.16
CA PHE A 99 5.95 2.00 17.14
C PHE A 99 4.90 2.21 18.24
N ASP A 100 5.36 2.38 19.49
CA ASP A 100 4.52 2.78 20.63
C ASP A 100 4.44 4.33 20.72
N GLY A 101 4.01 4.95 19.63
CA GLY A 101 3.93 6.41 19.51
C GLY A 101 3.47 6.88 18.15
N PHE A 102 3.69 8.17 17.88
CA PHE A 102 3.19 8.86 16.68
C PHE A 102 4.27 9.16 15.64
N ASP A 103 5.51 8.80 15.91
CA ASP A 103 6.66 9.05 15.04
C ASP A 103 7.68 7.91 15.12
N ASN A 104 8.67 7.93 14.22
CA ASN A 104 9.73 6.93 14.13
C ASN A 104 10.84 7.08 15.20
N GLY A 105 10.78 8.10 16.04
CA GLY A 105 11.63 8.23 17.24
C GLY A 105 11.04 7.50 18.44
N SER A 106 9.82 6.99 18.35
CA SER A 106 9.14 6.25 19.41
C SER A 106 9.69 4.83 19.57
N THR A 107 9.43 4.22 20.73
CA THR A 107 9.87 2.86 21.03
C THR A 107 9.30 1.84 20.03
N ILE A 108 10.15 0.96 19.51
CA ILE A 108 9.73 -0.14 18.66
C ILE A 108 9.14 -1.26 19.54
N VAL A 109 7.89 -1.63 19.25
CA VAL A 109 7.16 -2.70 19.96
C VAL A 109 7.27 -4.02 19.23
N ASN A 110 7.28 -3.98 17.90
CA ASN A 110 7.37 -5.18 17.07
C ASN A 110 8.08 -4.85 15.75
N GLU A 111 8.88 -5.79 15.28
CA GLU A 111 9.55 -5.72 13.98
C GLU A 111 9.47 -7.08 13.30
N ARG A 112 9.19 -7.09 11.99
CA ARG A 112 9.21 -8.28 11.16
C ARG A 112 9.81 -8.02 9.80
N LYS A 113 10.59 -8.96 9.32
CA LYS A 113 11.10 -9.02 7.95
C LYS A 113 10.35 -10.08 7.16
N PHE A 114 9.79 -9.69 6.03
CA PHE A 114 9.20 -10.59 5.04
C PHE A 114 10.13 -10.66 3.84
N ASP A 115 10.89 -11.72 3.76
CA ASP A 115 11.86 -12.01 2.70
C ASP A 115 11.54 -13.34 1.99
N GLY A 116 12.36 -13.70 1.01
CA GLY A 116 12.14 -14.77 0.08
C GLY A 116 11.45 -14.28 -1.21
N CYS A 117 11.05 -15.20 -2.08
CA CYS A 117 10.31 -14.85 -3.29
C CYS A 117 8.84 -14.50 -2.97
N LEU A 118 8.23 -13.72 -3.86
CA LEU A 118 6.86 -13.25 -3.65
C LEU A 118 5.85 -14.39 -3.50
N TYR A 119 6.02 -15.48 -4.23
CA TYR A 119 5.13 -16.64 -4.12
C TYR A 119 5.04 -17.18 -2.68
N LYS A 120 6.17 -17.20 -1.95
CA LYS A 120 6.24 -17.67 -0.54
C LYS A 120 5.99 -16.54 0.46
N MET A 121 6.34 -15.32 0.10
CA MET A 121 6.26 -14.15 0.99
C MET A 121 4.82 -13.62 1.13
N LEU A 122 4.08 -13.50 0.03
CA LEU A 122 2.77 -12.87 0.02
C LEU A 122 1.74 -13.58 0.93
N PRO A 123 1.60 -14.92 0.94
CA PRO A 123 0.69 -15.60 1.87
C PRO A 123 1.03 -15.34 3.35
N ARG A 124 2.33 -15.26 3.68
CA ARG A 124 2.80 -14.95 5.06
C ARG A 124 2.48 -13.52 5.46
N LEU A 125 2.61 -12.58 4.52
CA LEU A 125 2.26 -11.18 4.72
C LEU A 125 0.75 -11.01 4.88
N ASP A 126 -0.04 -11.67 4.04
CA ASP A 126 -1.51 -11.66 4.08
C ASP A 126 -2.03 -12.11 5.44
N THR A 127 -1.60 -13.29 5.91
CA THR A 127 -1.92 -13.79 7.25
C THR A 127 -1.50 -12.81 8.34
N PHE A 128 -0.31 -12.21 8.22
CA PHE A 128 0.16 -11.25 9.22
C PHE A 128 -0.66 -9.96 9.25
N ILE A 129 -1.07 -9.45 8.10
CA ILE A 129 -1.96 -8.27 8.01
C ILE A 129 -3.28 -8.56 8.71
N SER A 130 -3.89 -9.70 8.40
CA SER A 130 -5.18 -10.12 8.96
C SER A 130 -5.11 -10.34 10.47
N ASP A 131 -4.06 -11.01 10.97
CA ASP A 131 -3.98 -11.46 12.36
C ASP A 131 -3.38 -10.42 13.31
N ALA A 132 -2.45 -9.59 12.82
CA ALA A 132 -1.61 -8.74 13.69
C ALA A 132 -1.83 -7.24 13.48
N ILE A 133 -2.33 -6.82 12.32
CA ILE A 133 -2.51 -5.40 11.98
C ILE A 133 -3.97 -5.01 12.03
N VAL A 134 -4.82 -5.79 11.35
CA VAL A 134 -6.27 -5.50 11.26
C VAL A 134 -6.95 -5.90 12.56
N THR A 135 -7.66 -4.96 13.17
CA THR A 135 -8.54 -5.19 14.31
C THR A 135 -9.94 -4.73 13.96
N LYS A 136 -10.95 -5.31 14.59
CA LYS A 136 -12.33 -4.90 14.41
C LYS A 136 -13.03 -4.75 15.75
N ARG A 137 -14.00 -3.84 15.82
CA ARG A 137 -14.87 -3.66 16.96
C ARG A 137 -16.32 -3.50 16.53
N PRO A 138 -17.27 -4.06 17.26
CA PRO A 138 -18.69 -3.79 17.04
C PRO A 138 -19.03 -2.37 17.50
N VAL A 139 -19.81 -1.67 16.67
CA VAL A 139 -20.36 -0.34 16.98
C VAL A 139 -21.87 -0.41 16.81
N SER A 140 -22.62 0.03 17.84
CA SER A 140 -24.07 0.07 17.79
C SER A 140 -24.55 1.12 16.80
N ILE A 141 -25.32 0.68 15.79
CA ILE A 141 -26.01 1.57 14.83
C ILE A 141 -27.38 1.96 15.40
N SER A 142 -28.01 1.04 16.13
CA SER A 142 -29.29 1.23 16.79
C SER A 142 -29.34 0.40 18.06
N ALA A 143 -30.46 0.48 18.82
CA ALA A 143 -30.66 -0.34 20.02
C ALA A 143 -30.59 -1.86 19.77
N LEU A 144 -30.75 -2.33 18.52
CA LEU A 144 -30.82 -3.73 18.15
C LEU A 144 -29.86 -4.14 17.03
N GLN A 145 -29.05 -3.19 16.53
CA GLN A 145 -28.14 -3.45 15.40
C GLN A 145 -26.72 -2.98 15.68
N GLU A 146 -25.76 -3.82 15.37
CA GLU A 146 -24.33 -3.52 15.43
C GLU A 146 -23.71 -3.64 14.05
N LYS A 147 -22.63 -2.89 13.83
CA LYS A 147 -21.77 -2.97 12.65
C LYS A 147 -20.34 -3.12 13.09
N ASP A 148 -19.59 -4.03 12.46
CA ASP A 148 -18.14 -4.11 12.66
C ASP A 148 -17.45 -2.93 11.96
N ILE A 149 -16.65 -2.19 12.70
CA ILE A 149 -15.74 -1.17 12.18
C ILE A 149 -14.31 -1.71 12.34
N TYR A 150 -13.54 -1.63 11.27
CA TYR A 150 -12.14 -2.00 11.26
C TYR A 150 -11.27 -0.79 11.54
N ASN A 151 -10.15 -0.99 12.24
CA ASN A 151 -9.12 0.06 12.32
C ASN A 151 -8.64 0.44 10.91
N TYR A 152 -8.35 -0.57 10.08
CA TYR A 152 -8.03 -0.44 8.65
C TYR A 152 -8.81 -1.50 7.87
N PRO A 153 -9.59 -1.14 6.82
CA PRO A 153 -10.21 -2.14 5.96
C PRO A 153 -9.15 -3.02 5.31
N GLU A 154 -9.25 -4.33 5.54
CA GLU A 154 -8.27 -5.31 5.07
C GLU A 154 -8.04 -5.24 3.55
N LYS A 155 -9.13 -5.09 2.77
CA LYS A 155 -9.04 -4.95 1.31
C LYS A 155 -8.30 -3.68 0.87
N ALA A 156 -8.40 -2.58 1.64
CA ALA A 156 -7.67 -1.35 1.33
C ALA A 156 -6.17 -1.52 1.59
N LEU A 157 -5.77 -2.13 2.71
CA LEU A 157 -4.37 -2.45 2.98
C LEU A 157 -3.79 -3.42 1.95
N ARG A 158 -4.54 -4.47 1.59
CA ARG A 158 -4.15 -5.41 0.53
C ARG A 158 -3.86 -4.68 -0.78
N GLU A 159 -4.74 -3.81 -1.22
CA GLU A 159 -4.58 -3.07 -2.48
C GLU A 159 -3.33 -2.17 -2.44
N LEU A 160 -3.13 -1.44 -1.34
CA LEU A 160 -1.95 -0.59 -1.16
C LEU A 160 -0.65 -1.40 -1.13
N MET A 161 -0.63 -2.56 -0.47
CA MET A 161 0.54 -3.44 -0.42
C MET A 161 0.84 -4.07 -1.79
N MET A 162 -0.20 -4.49 -2.54
CA MET A 162 -0.01 -5.04 -3.88
C MET A 162 0.48 -3.97 -4.86
N ASN A 163 -0.01 -2.73 -4.74
CA ASN A 163 0.52 -1.59 -5.49
C ASN A 163 2.00 -1.35 -5.13
N ALA A 164 2.36 -1.41 -3.85
CA ALA A 164 3.75 -1.29 -3.45
C ALA A 164 4.63 -2.39 -4.08
N VAL A 165 4.19 -3.64 -4.12
CA VAL A 165 4.92 -4.76 -4.75
C VAL A 165 5.07 -4.56 -6.26
N MET A 166 3.98 -4.21 -6.97
CA MET A 166 3.99 -4.05 -8.43
C MET A 166 4.83 -2.87 -8.91
N HIS A 167 4.77 -1.74 -8.17
CA HIS A 167 5.44 -0.50 -8.56
C HIS A 167 6.79 -0.28 -7.88
N ARG A 168 7.24 -1.25 -7.06
CA ARG A 168 8.54 -1.18 -6.42
C ARG A 168 9.67 -1.02 -7.44
N ASP A 169 10.64 -0.17 -7.11
CA ASP A 169 11.94 -0.18 -7.77
C ASP A 169 12.83 -1.30 -7.17
N TYR A 170 12.89 -2.44 -7.88
CA TYR A 170 13.69 -3.59 -7.44
C TYR A 170 15.20 -3.40 -7.60
N GLN A 171 15.66 -2.33 -8.24
CA GLN A 171 17.09 -1.95 -8.27
C GLN A 171 17.50 -1.25 -6.98
N SER A 172 16.54 -0.75 -6.20
CA SER A 172 16.81 -0.12 -4.91
C SER A 172 17.19 -1.16 -3.86
N THR A 173 18.24 -0.85 -3.09
CA THR A 173 18.65 -1.64 -1.92
C THR A 173 17.80 -1.37 -0.67
N THR A 174 16.97 -0.32 -0.71
CA THR A 174 16.04 0.03 0.38
C THR A 174 14.82 -0.91 0.33
N PRO A 175 14.35 -1.48 1.45
CA PRO A 175 13.15 -2.29 1.47
C PRO A 175 11.87 -1.45 1.31
N THR A 176 10.76 -2.12 0.97
CA THR A 176 9.44 -1.56 1.22
C THR A 176 9.19 -1.58 2.72
N ARG A 177 8.82 -0.43 3.30
CA ARG A 177 8.57 -0.30 4.74
C ARG A 177 7.08 -0.18 5.01
N LEU A 178 6.62 -0.98 5.94
CA LEU A 178 5.26 -0.96 6.47
C LEU A 178 5.35 -0.53 7.93
N TYR A 179 5.14 0.75 8.23
CA TYR A 179 5.23 1.32 9.56
C TYR A 179 3.85 1.50 10.16
N GLN A 180 3.66 0.97 11.36
CA GLN A 180 2.43 1.13 12.14
C GLN A 180 2.70 2.00 13.36
N TYR A 181 2.04 3.14 13.43
CA TYR A 181 2.00 4.04 14.56
C TYR A 181 0.69 3.88 15.35
N LYS A 182 0.52 4.62 16.43
CA LYS A 182 -0.71 4.58 17.23
C LYS A 182 -1.96 5.09 16.52
N ASP A 183 -1.78 5.97 15.53
CA ASP A 183 -2.86 6.68 14.84
C ASP A 183 -2.95 6.36 13.34
N ARG A 184 -1.99 5.65 12.79
CA ARG A 184 -1.89 5.42 11.36
C ARG A 184 -0.96 4.30 10.97
N ILE A 185 -1.08 3.89 9.71
CA ILE A 185 -0.11 3.04 9.03
C ILE A 185 0.50 3.80 7.84
N GLU A 186 1.79 3.62 7.60
CA GLU A 186 2.52 4.20 6.48
C GLU A 186 3.19 3.11 5.65
N ILE A 187 3.00 3.17 4.34
CA ILE A 187 3.65 2.29 3.37
C ILE A 187 4.61 3.14 2.55
N MET A 188 5.90 2.95 2.78
CA MET A 188 6.98 3.64 2.07
C MET A 188 7.61 2.69 1.07
N ASN A 189 7.39 2.95 -0.21
CA ASN A 189 7.84 2.08 -1.29
C ASN A 189 8.97 2.74 -2.09
N PRO A 190 10.13 2.07 -2.29
CA PRO A 190 11.16 2.56 -3.17
C PRO A 190 10.67 2.72 -4.61
N GLY A 191 10.97 3.87 -5.20
CA GLY A 191 10.51 4.28 -6.51
C GLY A 191 9.30 5.22 -6.44
N GLY A 192 9.43 6.42 -7.03
CA GLY A 192 8.32 7.36 -7.20
C GLY A 192 7.34 6.90 -8.29
N LEU A 193 6.51 7.81 -8.79
CA LEU A 193 5.64 7.56 -9.94
C LEU A 193 6.47 7.12 -11.16
N TYR A 194 5.89 6.28 -12.01
CA TYR A 194 6.60 5.66 -13.14
C TYR A 194 5.92 5.96 -14.48
N GLY A 195 6.72 6.07 -15.52
CA GLY A 195 6.25 6.23 -16.91
C GLY A 195 5.48 7.53 -17.12
N ASN A 196 4.22 7.43 -17.52
CA ASN A 196 3.33 8.57 -17.76
C ASN A 196 2.61 9.06 -16.50
N ALA A 197 2.69 8.34 -15.38
CA ALA A 197 2.12 8.75 -14.11
C ALA A 197 2.94 9.91 -13.52
N ARG A 198 2.26 11.01 -13.15
CA ARG A 198 2.83 12.25 -12.61
C ARG A 198 1.97 12.75 -11.45
N PRO A 199 2.49 13.65 -10.60
CA PRO A 199 1.71 14.21 -9.49
C PRO A 199 0.41 14.89 -9.92
N ASP A 200 0.41 15.53 -11.09
CA ASP A 200 -0.74 16.26 -11.63
C ASP A 200 -1.84 15.38 -12.23
N ASN A 201 -1.53 14.15 -12.60
CA ASN A 201 -2.49 13.20 -13.17
C ASN A 201 -2.77 11.97 -12.29
N PHE A 202 -2.06 11.82 -11.18
CA PHE A 202 -2.31 10.76 -10.18
C PHE A 202 -3.69 10.97 -9.50
N PRO A 203 -4.48 9.95 -9.28
CA PRO A 203 -4.29 8.51 -9.56
C PRO A 203 -4.88 8.05 -10.90
N ASN A 204 -5.17 8.95 -11.84
CA ASN A 204 -5.96 8.65 -13.06
C ASN A 204 -5.12 7.99 -14.17
N VAL A 205 -3.80 8.21 -14.16
CA VAL A 205 -2.85 7.60 -15.10
C VAL A 205 -1.97 6.63 -14.34
N ASN A 206 -1.82 5.42 -14.88
CA ASN A 206 -1.01 4.38 -14.28
C ASN A 206 -0.16 3.68 -15.34
N ASP A 207 1.14 3.54 -15.05
CA ASP A 207 2.07 2.73 -15.83
C ASP A 207 2.75 1.73 -14.90
N TYR A 208 2.89 0.49 -15.36
CA TYR A 208 3.50 -0.57 -14.57
C TYR A 208 5.02 -0.55 -14.68
N ARG A 209 5.72 -0.32 -13.55
CA ARG A 209 7.18 -0.43 -13.48
C ARG A 209 7.66 -1.85 -13.73
N ASN A 210 6.90 -2.85 -13.27
CA ASN A 210 7.20 -4.28 -13.39
C ASN A 210 6.01 -4.99 -14.05
N ASN A 211 5.91 -4.84 -15.36
CA ASN A 211 4.75 -5.30 -16.12
C ASN A 211 4.62 -6.83 -16.17
N CYS A 212 5.73 -7.56 -16.30
CA CYS A 212 5.73 -9.02 -16.26
C CYS A 212 5.27 -9.52 -14.88
N LEU A 213 5.80 -8.94 -13.81
CA LEU A 213 5.41 -9.27 -12.44
C LEU A 213 3.91 -9.01 -12.20
N ALA A 214 3.37 -7.89 -12.68
CA ALA A 214 1.94 -7.59 -12.59
C ALA A 214 1.08 -8.66 -13.28
N GLY A 215 1.50 -9.14 -14.46
CA GLY A 215 0.84 -10.24 -15.16
C GLY A 215 0.86 -11.55 -14.37
N ILE A 216 1.99 -11.89 -13.75
CA ILE A 216 2.12 -13.09 -12.91
C ILE A 216 1.19 -12.97 -11.68
N LEU A 217 1.21 -11.84 -10.97
CA LEU A 217 0.36 -11.60 -9.81
C LEU A 217 -1.14 -11.66 -10.14
N LYS A 218 -1.53 -11.21 -11.35
CA LYS A 218 -2.90 -11.35 -11.86
C LYS A 218 -3.29 -12.83 -12.03
N SER A 219 -2.40 -13.67 -12.57
CA SER A 219 -2.66 -15.10 -12.73
C SER A 219 -2.86 -15.84 -11.40
N PHE A 220 -2.29 -15.30 -10.31
CA PHE A 220 -2.51 -15.77 -8.94
C PHE A 220 -3.66 -15.07 -8.21
N ASN A 221 -4.43 -14.21 -8.88
CA ASN A 221 -5.55 -13.45 -8.32
C ASN A 221 -5.15 -12.46 -7.17
N TYR A 222 -3.90 -12.05 -7.13
CA TYR A 222 -3.47 -11.03 -6.17
C TYR A 222 -3.90 -9.62 -6.58
N VAL A 223 -4.01 -9.35 -7.87
CA VAL A 223 -4.31 -8.03 -8.43
C VAL A 223 -5.33 -8.09 -9.56
N ASN A 224 -6.11 -7.02 -9.69
CA ASN A 224 -6.96 -6.74 -10.84
C ASN A 224 -6.36 -5.58 -11.62
N MET A 225 -6.03 -5.78 -12.90
CA MET A 225 -5.39 -4.75 -13.73
C MET A 225 -6.40 -3.77 -14.35
N PHE A 226 -7.37 -3.25 -13.57
CA PHE A 226 -8.45 -2.37 -14.07
C PHE A 226 -8.26 -0.89 -13.75
N ASN A 227 -7.10 -0.48 -13.22
CA ASN A 227 -6.77 0.91 -12.86
C ASN A 227 -7.74 1.59 -11.87
N HIS A 228 -8.45 0.81 -11.04
CA HIS A 228 -9.39 1.34 -10.03
C HIS A 228 -8.85 1.28 -8.60
N GLY A 229 -7.70 0.64 -8.37
CA GLY A 229 -7.18 0.29 -7.05
C GLY A 229 -7.17 1.44 -6.04
N ILE A 230 -6.62 2.60 -6.39
CA ILE A 230 -6.57 3.76 -5.48
C ILE A 230 -7.99 4.33 -5.20
N ARG A 231 -8.89 4.34 -6.18
CA ARG A 231 -10.27 4.78 -5.98
C ARG A 231 -11.02 3.82 -5.08
N ASP A 232 -10.82 2.52 -5.28
CA ASP A 232 -11.42 1.48 -4.45
C ASP A 232 -10.92 1.58 -3.00
N VAL A 233 -9.62 1.86 -2.80
CA VAL A 233 -9.05 2.14 -1.47
C VAL A 233 -9.78 3.30 -0.80
N GLN A 234 -9.95 4.44 -1.49
CA GLN A 234 -10.63 5.60 -0.92
C GLN A 234 -12.09 5.30 -0.55
N THR A 235 -12.81 4.61 -1.43
CA THR A 235 -14.21 4.20 -1.18
C THR A 235 -14.32 3.24 0.02
N LEU A 236 -13.39 2.28 0.14
CA LEU A 236 -13.36 1.33 1.26
C LEU A 236 -13.08 2.04 2.59
N LEU A 237 -12.15 3.00 2.60
CA LEU A 237 -11.82 3.79 3.78
C LEU A 237 -13.01 4.64 4.21
N GLU A 238 -13.62 5.39 3.29
CA GLU A 238 -14.79 6.23 3.57
C GLU A 238 -15.97 5.39 4.10
N THR A 239 -16.26 4.24 3.47
CA THR A 239 -17.34 3.34 3.89
C THR A 239 -17.13 2.77 5.30
N ASN A 240 -15.87 2.59 5.70
CA ASN A 240 -15.51 2.10 7.04
C ASN A 240 -15.48 3.23 8.10
N GLY A 241 -15.43 4.49 7.68
CA GLY A 241 -15.33 5.65 8.57
C GLY A 241 -13.91 6.16 8.81
N ASN A 242 -12.92 5.65 8.06
CA ASN A 242 -11.58 6.24 8.05
C ASN A 242 -11.56 7.55 7.27
N SER A 243 -10.55 8.39 7.52
CA SER A 243 -10.21 9.44 6.56
C SER A 243 -9.67 8.85 5.27
N LEU A 244 -9.73 9.61 4.19
CA LEU A 244 -9.11 9.22 2.91
C LEU A 244 -7.61 8.99 3.10
N ALA A 245 -7.05 8.05 2.34
CA ALA A 245 -5.62 7.83 2.31
C ALA A 245 -4.90 9.06 1.75
N GLU A 246 -3.81 9.44 2.39
CA GLU A 246 -2.91 10.51 1.94
C GLU A 246 -1.77 9.87 1.14
N PHE A 247 -1.39 10.50 0.01
CA PHE A 247 -0.29 10.04 -0.83
C PHE A 247 0.73 11.16 -1.02
N ASP A 248 2.00 10.90 -0.68
CA ASP A 248 3.09 11.78 -1.11
C ASP A 248 3.70 11.21 -2.39
N VAL A 249 3.36 11.85 -3.49
CA VAL A 249 3.77 11.49 -4.85
C VAL A 249 4.82 12.45 -5.43
N ASN A 250 5.24 13.45 -4.65
CA ASN A 250 6.23 14.44 -5.08
C ASN A 250 7.67 13.95 -4.84
N LEU A 251 7.83 12.92 -4.02
CA LEU A 251 9.12 12.30 -3.76
C LEU A 251 9.57 11.48 -4.99
N ILE A 252 10.75 11.81 -5.53
CA ILE A 252 11.26 11.18 -6.76
C ILE A 252 11.63 9.70 -6.54
N THR A 253 12.16 9.38 -5.37
CA THR A 253 12.75 8.06 -5.07
C THR A 253 11.88 7.18 -4.17
N VAL A 254 10.79 7.72 -3.64
CA VAL A 254 9.90 7.03 -2.70
C VAL A 254 8.46 7.41 -3.00
N PHE A 255 7.57 6.45 -2.93
CA PHE A 255 6.13 6.65 -2.88
C PHE A 255 5.65 6.37 -1.46
N LEU A 256 4.95 7.32 -0.84
CA LEU A 256 4.41 7.19 0.50
C LEU A 256 2.88 7.15 0.45
N ALA A 257 2.29 6.10 0.99
CA ALA A 257 0.86 6.02 1.29
C ALA A 257 0.66 6.01 2.81
N LYS A 258 -0.28 6.82 3.30
CA LYS A 258 -0.62 6.94 4.71
C LYS A 258 -2.12 6.71 4.90
N VAL A 259 -2.48 5.84 5.83
CA VAL A 259 -3.86 5.53 6.21
C VAL A 259 -4.02 5.74 7.71
N ARG A 260 -4.97 6.59 8.10
CA ARG A 260 -5.27 6.85 9.52
C ARG A 260 -6.18 5.78 10.10
N ASP A 261 -5.96 5.48 11.36
CA ASP A 261 -6.79 4.56 12.13
C ASP A 261 -8.19 5.13 12.38
N ALA A 262 -9.23 4.35 12.11
CA ALA A 262 -10.62 4.78 12.31
C ALA A 262 -10.95 5.04 13.80
N GLU A 263 -10.38 4.25 14.71
CA GLU A 263 -10.63 4.38 16.14
C GLU A 263 -10.06 5.69 16.72
N THR A 264 -8.87 6.06 16.26
CA THR A 264 -8.21 7.31 16.66
C THR A 264 -8.98 8.54 16.16
N LEU A 265 -9.56 8.46 14.97
CA LEU A 265 -10.38 9.54 14.40
C LEU A 265 -11.66 9.76 15.21
N GLU A 266 -12.39 8.70 15.59
CA GLU A 266 -13.57 8.83 16.42
C GLU A 266 -13.26 9.44 17.78
N ALA A 267 -12.19 8.98 18.45
CA ALA A 267 -11.77 9.52 19.74
C ALA A 267 -11.42 11.02 19.64
N ASN A 268 -10.78 11.44 18.56
CA ASN A 268 -10.45 12.84 18.30
C ASN A 268 -11.71 13.68 18.01
N ASN A 269 -12.65 13.15 17.21
CA ASN A 269 -13.92 13.81 16.92
C ASN A 269 -14.77 14.00 18.17
N ILE A 270 -14.84 12.98 19.04
CA ILE A 270 -15.56 13.09 20.34
C ILE A 270 -14.89 14.13 21.22
N ARG A 271 -13.56 14.15 21.32
CA ARG A 271 -12.83 15.16 22.09
C ARG A 271 -13.07 16.57 21.56
N GLN A 272 -13.06 16.75 20.25
CA GLN A 272 -13.33 18.03 19.61
C GLN A 272 -14.76 18.50 19.91
N GLN A 273 -15.75 17.62 19.77
CA GLN A 273 -17.15 17.95 20.11
C GLN A 273 -17.34 18.31 21.58
N LEU A 274 -16.66 17.59 22.48
CA LEU A 274 -16.70 17.92 23.91
C LEU A 274 -16.06 19.28 24.21
N PHE A 275 -14.95 19.59 23.53
CA PHE A 275 -14.27 20.88 23.63
C PHE A 275 -15.15 22.01 23.10
N ASP A 276 -15.72 21.87 21.90
CA ASP A 276 -16.58 22.85 21.27
C ASP A 276 -17.86 23.08 22.09
N ASN A 277 -18.45 22.02 22.62
CA ASN A 277 -19.58 22.12 23.54
C ASN A 277 -19.21 22.82 24.86
N SER A 278 -18.03 22.57 25.43
CA SER A 278 -17.56 23.24 26.64
C SER A 278 -17.31 24.73 26.43
N TYR A 279 -16.74 25.12 25.27
CA TYR A 279 -16.55 26.52 24.89
C TYR A 279 -17.88 27.23 24.65
N SER A 280 -18.81 26.60 23.97
CA SER A 280 -20.16 27.14 23.74
C SER A 280 -20.92 27.37 25.08
N THR A 281 -20.84 26.39 25.98
CA THR A 281 -21.46 26.51 27.31
C THR A 281 -20.79 27.59 28.14
N THR A 282 -19.47 27.71 28.14
CA THR A 282 -18.73 28.74 28.87
C THR A 282 -18.98 30.13 28.29
N CYS A 283 -19.04 30.26 26.95
CA CYS A 283 -19.35 31.53 26.29
C CYS A 283 -20.79 32.01 26.62
N ASN A 284 -21.76 31.09 26.59
CA ASN A 284 -23.14 31.38 26.93
C ASN A 284 -23.31 31.77 28.42
N LEU A 285 -22.60 31.12 29.34
CA LEU A 285 -22.58 31.48 30.76
C LEU A 285 -21.93 32.86 30.98
N THR A 286 -20.83 33.17 30.30
CA THR A 286 -20.14 34.48 30.43
C THR A 286 -20.97 35.60 29.82
N CYS A 287 -21.59 35.40 28.65
CA CYS A 287 -22.52 36.38 28.08
C CYS A 287 -23.75 36.62 28.95
N ASN A 288 -24.37 35.58 29.49
CA ASN A 288 -25.54 35.72 30.37
C ASN A 288 -25.19 36.40 31.69
N LEU A 289 -24.04 36.12 32.30
CA LEU A 289 -23.56 36.80 33.50
C LEU A 289 -23.23 38.27 33.25
N THR A 290 -22.57 38.60 32.15
CA THR A 290 -22.24 39.99 31.79
C THR A 290 -23.48 40.80 31.44
N CYS A 291 -24.42 40.24 30.63
CA CYS A 291 -25.68 40.91 30.33
C CYS A 291 -26.55 41.14 31.59
N ASN A 292 -26.68 40.14 32.46
CA ASN A 292 -27.46 40.28 33.68
C ASN A 292 -26.83 41.27 34.69
N LEU A 293 -25.51 41.32 34.78
CA LEU A 293 -24.80 42.30 35.61
C LEU A 293 -24.94 43.73 35.08
N THR A 294 -24.81 43.93 33.77
CA THR A 294 -24.97 45.25 33.13
C THR A 294 -26.42 45.74 33.19
N CYS A 295 -27.42 44.90 32.92
CA CYS A 295 -28.83 45.27 33.06
C CYS A 295 -29.22 45.60 34.52
N ASN A 296 -28.73 44.84 35.48
CA ASN A 296 -29.02 45.12 36.90
C ASN A 296 -28.32 46.40 37.42
N LEU A 297 -27.15 46.75 36.93
CA LEU A 297 -26.46 48.00 37.28
C LEU A 297 -27.13 49.20 36.64
N THR A 298 -27.56 49.15 35.39
CA THR A 298 -28.30 50.24 34.71
C THR A 298 -29.68 50.46 35.35
N CYS A 299 -30.45 49.42 35.68
CA CYS A 299 -31.72 49.58 36.39
C CYS A 299 -31.57 50.20 37.78
N LYS A 300 -30.52 49.86 38.52
CA LYS A 300 -30.29 50.47 39.88
C LYS A 300 -29.84 51.93 39.83
N MET A 301 -29.23 52.39 38.72
CA MET A 301 -28.88 53.81 38.57
C MET A 301 -30.05 54.68 38.10
N SER A 302 -31.07 54.14 37.44
CA SER A 302 -32.26 54.90 37.01
C SER A 302 -33.30 55.17 38.11
N TYR A 303 -33.11 54.61 39.30
CA TYR A 303 -34.00 54.85 40.45
C TYR A 303 -33.44 55.80 41.54
N LYS A 304 -32.36 56.52 41.23
CA LYS A 304 -31.75 57.52 42.16
C LYS A 304 -31.61 58.90 41.51
N ILE A 305 -32.67 59.43 40.88
CA ILE A 305 -32.82 60.81 40.48
C ILE A 305 -34.25 61.22 40.88
#